data_7657ca85dcbd8053b68754e4a0f5caf1
#
_entry.id   7657ca85dcbd8053b68754e4a0f5caf1
#
_cell.length_a   1.000
_cell.length_b   1.000
_cell.length_c   1.000
_cell.angle_alpha   90.00
_cell.angle_beta   90.00
_cell.angle_gamma   90.00
#
_symmetry.space_group_name_H-M   'P 1'
#
loop_
_entity.id
_entity.type
_entity.pdbx_description
1 polymer ?
#
loop_
_entity_poly.entity_id
_entity_poly.type
_entity_poly.pdbx_seq_one_letter_code
_entity_poly.pdbx_strand_id
1 'polypeptide(L)'
;MPGLRFAHHNNCPRCPVIGAEDIAGEEFFEFRALRFNLQLARELAKPSMLHRVDPAGLAAWLEHVCINARHVDHLPKELGPGIMVTFPAGLGRPLIDGNHRAARALRDRAELLVYLLPKAETLELLRRSMGRIVADSYWQRMTHSQPHPNDVPQGEQR
;
A
#
# COMPACT_ATOMS: atom_id res chain seq x y z
N MET A 1 4.10 16.53 -4.21
CA MET A 1 4.65 15.28 -3.69
C MET A 1 5.07 14.43 -4.86
N PRO A 2 6.33 14.04 -4.91
CA PRO A 2 6.65 13.04 -5.89
C PRO A 2 5.74 11.86 -5.62
N GLY A 3 4.98 11.49 -6.61
CA GLY A 3 3.92 10.50 -6.46
C GLY A 3 4.47 9.19 -5.95
N LEU A 4 3.64 8.49 -5.24
CA LEU A 4 3.85 7.10 -4.94
C LEU A 4 3.98 6.37 -6.28
N ARG A 5 5.14 5.81 -6.53
CA ARG A 5 5.37 5.08 -7.75
C ARG A 5 5.03 3.61 -7.53
N PHE A 6 4.26 3.09 -8.44
CA PHE A 6 4.09 1.66 -8.57
C PHE A 6 5.09 1.15 -9.58
N ALA A 7 6.05 0.39 -9.15
CA ALA A 7 6.68 -0.57 -10.02
C ALA A 7 5.70 -1.75 -10.11
N HIS A 8 4.96 -1.82 -11.15
CA HIS A 8 3.80 -2.68 -11.26
C HIS A 8 3.97 -3.59 -12.44
N HIS A 9 4.06 -4.87 -12.20
CA HIS A 9 4.02 -5.84 -13.27
C HIS A 9 2.58 -5.96 -13.76
N ASN A 10 2.32 -5.38 -14.88
CA ASN A 10 0.98 -5.30 -15.42
C ASN A 10 0.66 -6.53 -16.27
N ASN A 11 -0.19 -7.39 -15.74
CA ASN A 11 -0.67 -8.56 -16.47
C ASN A 11 -1.76 -8.24 -17.50
N CYS A 12 -2.17 -6.99 -17.61
CA CYS A 12 -3.16 -6.60 -18.59
C CYS A 12 -2.49 -6.29 -19.95
N PRO A 13 -2.81 -7.04 -21.02
CA PRO A 13 -2.17 -6.81 -22.33
C PRO A 13 -2.54 -5.46 -22.96
N ARG A 14 -3.56 -4.77 -22.43
CA ARG A 14 -4.01 -3.48 -22.94
C ARG A 14 -3.44 -2.29 -22.16
N CYS A 15 -2.80 -2.54 -21.04
CA CYS A 15 -2.22 -1.48 -20.22
C CYS A 15 -0.71 -1.41 -20.46
N PRO A 16 -0.13 -0.21 -20.55
CA PRO A 16 1.31 -0.09 -20.66
C PRO A 16 1.98 -0.53 -19.34
N VAL A 17 3.12 -1.12 -19.45
CA VAL A 17 3.99 -1.42 -18.31
C VAL A 17 4.40 -0.10 -17.69
N ILE A 18 4.17 0.04 -16.40
CA ILE A 18 4.50 1.25 -15.67
C ILE A 18 5.81 1.02 -14.92
N GLY A 19 6.85 1.64 -15.40
CA GLY A 19 8.18 1.55 -14.81
C GLY A 19 9.13 0.68 -15.61
N ALA A 20 10.16 1.31 -16.12
CA ALA A 20 11.23 0.63 -16.85
C ALA A 20 12.09 -0.26 -15.94
N GLU A 21 11.84 -0.19 -14.64
CA GLU A 21 12.53 -0.97 -13.64
C GLU A 21 11.79 -2.27 -13.30
N ASP A 22 10.75 -2.62 -14.04
CA ASP A 22 10.07 -3.91 -13.93
C ASP A 22 11.01 -5.02 -14.40
N ILE A 23 12.07 -5.14 -13.69
CA ILE A 23 13.09 -6.11 -13.96
C ILE A 23 12.64 -7.41 -13.30
N ALA A 24 12.46 -8.42 -14.13
CA ALA A 24 12.36 -9.81 -13.70
C ALA A 24 11.15 -10.17 -12.82
N GLY A 25 10.02 -9.52 -13.02
CA GLY A 25 8.77 -9.92 -12.36
C GLY A 25 8.66 -9.57 -10.88
N GLU A 26 9.55 -8.74 -10.36
CA GLU A 26 9.43 -8.22 -9.02
C GLU A 26 8.56 -6.96 -9.01
N GLU A 27 7.55 -6.94 -8.14
CA GLU A 27 6.69 -5.80 -7.94
C GLU A 27 7.04 -5.11 -6.63
N PHE A 28 7.17 -3.78 -6.67
CA PHE A 28 7.43 -2.97 -5.48
C PHE A 28 6.42 -1.84 -5.37
N PHE A 29 6.10 -1.50 -4.14
CA PHE A 29 5.37 -0.28 -3.81
C PHE A 29 6.31 0.64 -3.05
N GLU A 30 6.43 1.88 -3.50
CA GLU A 30 7.26 2.87 -2.84
C GLU A 30 6.38 3.93 -2.17
N PHE A 31 6.67 4.18 -0.91
CA PHE A 31 6.01 5.18 -0.12
C PHE A 31 7.07 6.02 0.59
N ARG A 32 7.24 7.27 0.16
CA ARG A 32 8.34 8.13 0.61
C ARG A 32 9.67 7.42 0.35
N ALA A 33 10.44 7.17 1.40
CA ALA A 33 11.72 6.45 1.29
C ALA A 33 11.58 4.95 1.53
N LEU A 34 10.37 4.47 1.81
CA LEU A 34 10.12 3.06 2.08
C LEU A 34 9.81 2.30 0.80
N ARG A 35 10.29 1.08 0.73
CA ARG A 35 10.08 0.21 -0.41
C ARG A 35 9.57 -1.15 0.07
N PHE A 36 8.44 -1.57 -0.46
CA PHE A 36 7.79 -2.82 -0.10
C PHE A 36 7.83 -3.77 -1.29
N ASN A 37 8.39 -4.95 -1.10
CA ASN A 37 8.30 -6.03 -2.08
C ASN A 37 6.91 -6.66 -1.98
N LEU A 38 6.10 -6.52 -3.03
CA LEU A 38 4.71 -6.95 -3.00
C LEU A 38 4.57 -8.47 -3.02
N GLN A 39 5.50 -9.17 -3.63
CA GLN A 39 5.48 -10.62 -3.64
C GLN A 39 5.66 -11.18 -2.23
N LEU A 40 6.63 -10.63 -1.48
CA LEU A 40 6.82 -10.97 -0.08
C LEU A 40 5.63 -10.55 0.79
N ALA A 41 5.05 -9.39 0.50
CA ALA A 41 3.85 -8.93 1.20
C ALA A 41 2.70 -9.93 1.04
N ARG A 42 2.48 -10.45 -0.15
CA ARG A 42 1.44 -11.44 -0.42
C ARG A 42 1.70 -12.75 0.34
N GLU A 43 2.95 -13.18 0.44
CA GLU A 43 3.31 -14.37 1.21
C GLU A 43 3.04 -14.17 2.71
N LEU A 44 3.44 -13.03 3.26
CA LEU A 44 3.20 -12.71 4.66
C LEU A 44 1.71 -12.49 4.97
N ALA A 45 0.94 -12.05 3.99
CA ALA A 45 -0.48 -11.77 4.17
C ALA A 45 -1.36 -13.03 4.17
N LYS A 46 -0.92 -14.11 3.55
CA LYS A 46 -1.73 -15.33 3.39
C LYS A 46 -2.41 -15.84 4.65
N PRO A 47 -1.75 -15.85 5.82
CA PRO A 47 -2.41 -16.30 7.05
C PRO A 47 -3.29 -15.27 7.73
N SER A 48 -3.35 -14.05 7.19
CA SER A 48 -4.08 -12.95 7.83
C SER A 48 -5.58 -13.01 7.55
N MET A 49 -6.37 -12.44 8.46
CA MET A 49 -7.82 -12.28 8.24
C MET A 49 -8.09 -11.14 7.28
N LEU A 50 -9.20 -11.24 6.56
CA LEU A 50 -9.69 -10.18 5.70
C LEU A 50 -10.45 -9.14 6.52
N HIS A 51 -10.20 -7.88 6.20
CA HIS A 51 -10.84 -6.73 6.83
C HIS A 51 -11.52 -5.85 5.79
N ARG A 52 -12.62 -5.24 6.17
CA ARG A 52 -13.28 -4.22 5.35
C ARG A 52 -12.56 -2.90 5.50
N VAL A 53 -12.45 -2.17 4.41
CA VAL A 53 -11.86 -0.83 4.42
C VAL A 53 -12.97 0.20 4.39
N ASP A 54 -12.87 1.19 5.25
CA ASP A 54 -13.77 2.33 5.22
C ASP A 54 -13.61 3.11 3.91
N PRO A 55 -14.69 3.29 3.13
CA PRO A 55 -14.61 3.97 1.84
C PRO A 55 -14.07 5.41 1.92
N ALA A 56 -14.42 6.15 2.97
CA ALA A 56 -13.95 7.52 3.14
C ALA A 56 -12.44 7.58 3.38
N GLY A 57 -11.93 6.69 4.24
CA GLY A 57 -10.48 6.58 4.46
C GLY A 57 -9.75 6.13 3.20
N LEU A 58 -10.32 5.22 2.45
CA LEU A 58 -9.75 4.75 1.20
C LEU A 58 -9.70 5.87 0.15
N ALA A 59 -10.77 6.66 0.01
CA ALA A 59 -10.78 7.79 -0.90
C ALA A 59 -9.71 8.82 -0.55
N ALA A 60 -9.55 9.14 0.72
CA ALA A 60 -8.51 10.05 1.20
C ALA A 60 -7.10 9.51 0.88
N TRP A 61 -6.88 8.23 1.08
CA TRP A 61 -5.60 7.59 0.75
C TRP A 61 -5.30 7.68 -0.74
N LEU A 62 -6.28 7.41 -1.60
CA LEU A 62 -6.08 7.39 -3.05
C LEU A 62 -5.75 8.77 -3.64
N GLU A 63 -6.03 9.84 -2.95
CA GLU A 63 -5.59 11.19 -3.35
C GLU A 63 -4.06 11.31 -3.37
N HIS A 64 -3.36 10.48 -2.63
CA HIS A 64 -1.91 10.47 -2.53
C HIS A 64 -1.24 9.42 -3.41
N VAL A 65 -2.01 8.68 -4.20
CA VAL A 65 -1.53 7.54 -4.97
C VAL A 65 -1.71 7.80 -6.46
N CYS A 66 -0.71 7.44 -7.25
CA CYS A 66 -0.81 7.50 -8.71
C CYS A 66 -1.65 6.34 -9.22
N ILE A 67 -2.78 6.66 -9.82
CA ILE A 67 -3.71 5.68 -10.39
C ILE A 67 -3.73 5.81 -11.90
N ASN A 68 -3.56 4.69 -12.60
CA ASN A 68 -3.76 4.61 -14.03
C ASN A 68 -5.24 4.29 -14.29
N ALA A 69 -5.99 5.28 -14.74
CA ALA A 69 -7.42 5.14 -15.00
C ALA A 69 -7.72 4.02 -16.02
N ARG A 70 -6.87 3.87 -17.03
CA ARG A 70 -7.02 2.83 -18.04
C ARG A 70 -6.91 1.44 -17.43
N HIS A 71 -5.98 1.25 -16.49
CA HIS A 71 -5.85 -0.02 -15.77
C HIS A 71 -7.08 -0.30 -14.90
N VAL A 72 -7.61 0.70 -14.25
CA VAL A 72 -8.85 0.58 -13.45
C VAL A 72 -10.00 0.06 -14.33
N ASP A 73 -10.15 0.59 -15.55
CA ASP A 73 -11.20 0.16 -16.46
C ASP A 73 -11.07 -1.30 -16.92
N HIS A 74 -9.85 -1.81 -16.94
CA HIS A 74 -9.55 -3.16 -17.41
C HIS A 74 -9.58 -4.22 -16.31
N LEU A 75 -9.79 -3.83 -15.07
CA LEU A 75 -9.86 -4.79 -13.96
C LEU A 75 -11.10 -5.68 -14.07
N PRO A 76 -10.99 -6.95 -13.64
CA PRO A 76 -12.14 -7.84 -13.61
C PRO A 76 -13.18 -7.36 -12.59
N LYS A 77 -14.42 -7.82 -12.74
CA LYS A 77 -15.51 -7.48 -11.81
C LYS A 77 -15.23 -7.94 -10.38
N GLU A 78 -14.70 -9.15 -10.25
CA GLU A 78 -14.31 -9.69 -8.95
C GLU A 78 -12.92 -9.21 -8.62
N LEU A 79 -12.82 -8.41 -7.57
CA LEU A 79 -11.57 -7.84 -7.11
C LEU A 79 -11.02 -8.70 -5.98
N GLY A 80 -9.78 -9.13 -6.14
CA GLY A 80 -9.06 -9.79 -5.06
C GLY A 80 -8.77 -8.81 -3.91
N PRO A 81 -8.40 -9.32 -2.73
CA PRO A 81 -8.10 -8.46 -1.60
C PRO A 81 -6.81 -7.66 -1.82
N GLY A 82 -6.79 -6.46 -1.23
CA GLY A 82 -5.58 -5.67 -1.13
C GLY A 82 -4.75 -6.02 0.10
N ILE A 83 -3.65 -5.33 0.29
CA ILE A 83 -2.79 -5.48 1.46
C ILE A 83 -2.50 -4.12 2.07
N MET A 84 -2.84 -3.98 3.34
CA MET A 84 -2.48 -2.83 4.16
C MET A 84 -1.41 -3.23 5.16
N VAL A 85 -0.50 -2.33 5.44
CA VAL A 85 0.51 -2.49 6.49
C VAL A 85 0.21 -1.56 7.65
N THR A 86 0.83 -1.78 8.78
CA THR A 86 0.63 -0.98 9.99
C THR A 86 1.94 -0.33 10.38
N PHE A 87 1.97 1.00 10.37
CA PHE A 87 3.11 1.77 10.87
C PHE A 87 3.05 1.95 12.39
N PRO A 88 4.20 2.17 13.03
CA PRO A 88 4.24 2.42 14.45
C PRO A 88 3.72 3.82 14.79
N ALA A 89 3.48 4.07 16.08
CA ALA A 89 3.14 5.38 16.62
C ALA A 89 1.88 6.04 16.00
N GLY A 90 0.93 5.24 15.55
CA GLY A 90 -0.30 5.77 14.95
C GLY A 90 -0.10 6.48 13.61
N LEU A 91 1.00 6.24 12.93
CA LEU A 91 1.31 6.91 11.65
C LEU A 91 0.48 6.40 10.47
N GLY A 92 -0.37 5.41 10.68
CA GLY A 92 -1.34 5.00 9.70
C GLY A 92 -1.14 3.58 9.18
N ARG A 93 -2.03 3.24 8.25
CA ARG A 93 -2.10 1.92 7.63
C ARG A 93 -2.17 2.06 6.12
N PRO A 94 -1.03 2.31 5.46
CA PRO A 94 -1.05 2.49 4.00
C PRO A 94 -1.43 1.21 3.27
N LEU A 95 -2.20 1.39 2.19
CA LEU A 95 -2.55 0.31 1.27
C LEU A 95 -1.40 0.16 0.27
N ILE A 96 -0.63 -0.89 0.38
CA ILE A 96 0.56 -1.08 -0.44
C ILE A 96 0.29 -1.93 -1.69
N ASP A 97 -0.75 -2.75 -1.68
CA ASP A 97 -1.16 -3.56 -2.83
C ASP A 97 -2.66 -3.45 -3.04
N GLY A 98 -3.07 -3.33 -4.29
CA GLY A 98 -4.48 -3.25 -4.64
C GLY A 98 -5.02 -1.82 -4.75
N ASN A 99 -4.19 -0.82 -4.98
CA ASN A 99 -4.64 0.57 -5.10
C ASN A 99 -5.54 0.79 -6.33
N HIS A 100 -5.26 0.14 -7.45
CA HIS A 100 -6.13 0.19 -8.62
C HIS A 100 -7.45 -0.54 -8.34
N ARG A 101 -7.42 -1.66 -7.62
CA ARG A 101 -8.63 -2.36 -7.17
C ARG A 101 -9.45 -1.50 -6.20
N ALA A 102 -8.78 -0.76 -5.35
CA ALA A 102 -9.43 0.20 -4.45
C ALA A 102 -10.15 1.31 -5.22
N ALA A 103 -9.49 1.89 -6.22
CA ALA A 103 -10.10 2.89 -7.09
C ALA A 103 -11.31 2.33 -7.83
N ARG A 104 -11.22 1.11 -8.33
CA ARG A 104 -12.34 0.43 -8.98
C ARG A 104 -13.50 0.18 -8.02
N ALA A 105 -13.20 -0.28 -6.81
CA ALA A 105 -14.22 -0.53 -5.80
C ALA A 105 -14.97 0.74 -5.42
N LEU A 106 -14.25 1.85 -5.22
CA LEU A 106 -14.88 3.14 -4.94
C LEU A 106 -15.78 3.61 -6.08
N ARG A 107 -15.29 3.51 -7.32
CA ARG A 107 -16.05 3.90 -8.50
C ARG A 107 -17.36 3.12 -8.63
N ASP A 108 -17.29 1.83 -8.41
CA ASP A 108 -18.41 0.91 -8.58
C ASP A 108 -19.24 0.75 -7.29
N ARG A 109 -18.90 1.48 -6.24
CA ARG A 109 -19.53 1.37 -4.91
C ARG A 109 -19.51 -0.06 -4.37
N ALA A 110 -18.43 -0.77 -4.68
CA ALA A 110 -18.19 -2.12 -4.21
C ALA A 110 -17.30 -2.10 -2.96
N GLU A 111 -17.37 -3.19 -2.20
CA GLU A 111 -16.54 -3.36 -1.03
C GLU A 111 -15.13 -3.81 -1.42
N LEU A 112 -14.13 -3.24 -0.77
CA LEU A 112 -12.76 -3.74 -0.86
C LEU A 112 -12.41 -4.44 0.45
N LEU A 113 -11.95 -5.67 0.33
CA LEU A 113 -11.37 -6.41 1.45
C LEU A 113 -9.86 -6.33 1.37
N VAL A 114 -9.21 -6.29 2.53
CA VAL A 114 -7.76 -6.25 2.62
C VAL A 114 -7.24 -7.23 3.65
N TYR A 115 -6.04 -7.72 3.42
CA TYR A 115 -5.22 -8.30 4.47
C TYR A 115 -4.52 -7.17 5.21
N LEU A 116 -4.54 -7.21 6.53
CA LEU A 116 -3.88 -6.21 7.36
C LEU A 116 -2.67 -6.85 8.03
N LEU A 117 -1.48 -6.40 7.64
CA LEU A 117 -0.25 -6.84 8.28
C LEU A 117 -0.03 -6.02 9.55
N PRO A 118 0.08 -6.67 10.72
CA PRO A 118 0.41 -5.98 11.96
C PRO A 118 1.80 -5.35 11.93
N LYS A 119 2.13 -4.58 12.96
CA LYS A 119 3.43 -3.89 13.05
C LYS A 119 4.62 -4.83 12.89
N ALA A 120 4.61 -5.97 13.56
CA ALA A 120 5.74 -6.91 13.52
C ALA A 120 5.97 -7.44 12.10
N GLU A 121 4.91 -7.83 11.42
CA GLU A 121 4.98 -8.32 10.05
C GLU A 121 5.32 -7.21 9.06
N THR A 122 4.86 -6.00 9.31
CA THR A 122 5.23 -4.83 8.50
C THR A 122 6.73 -4.56 8.58
N LEU A 123 7.30 -4.59 9.79
CA LEU A 123 8.73 -4.42 9.96
C LEU A 123 9.53 -5.55 9.30
N GLU A 124 9.07 -6.77 9.44
CA GLU A 124 9.70 -7.91 8.77
C GLU A 124 9.68 -7.75 7.24
N LEU A 125 8.56 -7.32 6.69
CA LEU A 125 8.44 -7.02 5.27
C LEU A 125 9.45 -5.96 4.83
N LEU A 126 9.58 -4.87 5.58
CA LEU A 126 10.54 -3.82 5.27
C LEU A 126 11.98 -4.32 5.34
N ARG A 127 12.30 -5.11 6.36
CA ARG A 127 13.64 -5.69 6.51
C ARG A 127 14.01 -6.56 5.32
N ARG A 128 13.08 -7.36 4.85
CA ARG A 128 13.29 -8.25 3.70
C ARG A 128 13.27 -7.50 2.37
N SER A 129 12.60 -6.35 2.31
CA SER A 129 12.50 -5.54 1.09
C SER A 129 13.64 -4.54 0.93
N MET A 130 14.15 -3.98 2.03
CA MET A 130 15.11 -2.88 2.02
C MET A 130 16.45 -3.21 2.70
N GLY A 131 16.52 -4.33 3.38
CA GLY A 131 17.63 -4.65 4.26
C GLY A 131 17.39 -4.20 5.69
N ARG A 132 17.91 -4.98 6.62
CA ARG A 132 17.62 -4.83 8.06
C ARG A 132 18.08 -3.47 8.60
N ILE A 133 19.27 -3.04 8.27
CA ILE A 133 19.85 -1.80 8.82
C ILE A 133 19.02 -0.59 8.40
N VAL A 134 18.68 -0.51 7.13
CA VAL A 134 17.91 0.62 6.60
C VAL A 134 16.47 0.59 7.13
N ALA A 135 15.84 -0.57 7.11
CA ALA A 135 14.47 -0.73 7.61
C ALA A 135 14.38 -0.37 9.10
N ASP A 136 15.28 -0.88 9.92
CA ASP A 136 15.28 -0.60 11.36
C ASP A 136 15.51 0.88 11.65
N SER A 137 16.37 1.54 10.88
CA SER A 137 16.62 2.97 11.01
C SER A 137 15.35 3.79 10.74
N TYR A 138 14.65 3.50 9.64
CA TYR A 138 13.39 4.19 9.33
C TYR A 138 12.31 3.88 10.36
N TRP A 139 12.19 2.62 10.78
CA TRP A 139 11.19 2.20 11.76
C TRP A 139 11.38 2.90 13.09
N GLN A 140 12.61 3.01 13.53
CA GLN A 140 12.95 3.70 14.77
C GLN A 140 12.60 5.18 14.71
N ARG A 141 12.90 5.83 13.59
CA ARG A 141 12.51 7.23 13.38
C ARG A 141 11.00 7.39 13.39
N MET A 142 10.27 6.49 12.74
CA MET A 142 8.81 6.52 12.77
C MET A 142 8.26 6.31 14.19
N THR A 143 8.83 5.38 14.94
CA THR A 143 8.40 5.10 16.32
C THR A 143 8.56 6.31 17.22
N HIS A 144 9.60 7.09 17.01
CA HIS A 144 9.89 8.29 17.82
C HIS A 144 9.45 9.58 17.14
N SER A 145 8.81 9.50 15.97
CA SER A 145 8.31 10.69 15.31
C SER A 145 7.16 11.29 16.13
N GLN A 146 7.18 12.62 16.24
CA GLN A 146 6.05 13.35 16.76
C GLN A 146 5.38 14.05 15.57
N PRO A 147 4.11 13.79 15.30
CA PRO A 147 3.42 14.48 14.23
C PRO A 147 3.41 15.98 14.53
N HIS A 148 3.61 16.78 13.48
CA HIS A 148 3.43 18.22 13.62
C HIS A 148 1.97 18.50 14.02
N PRO A 149 1.69 19.48 14.88
CA PRO A 149 0.31 19.75 15.29
C PRO A 149 -0.67 19.95 14.15
N ASN A 150 -0.21 20.48 13.03
CA ASN A 150 -1.04 20.69 11.84
C ASN A 150 -1.21 19.43 10.98
N ASP A 151 -0.43 18.39 11.25
CA ASP A 151 -0.41 17.15 10.47
C ASP A 151 -1.22 16.03 11.12
N VAL A 152 -1.71 16.27 12.33
CA VAL A 152 -2.46 15.24 13.05
C VAL A 152 -3.85 15.11 12.44
N PRO A 153 -4.20 13.96 11.87
CA PRO A 153 -5.55 13.72 11.38
C PRO A 153 -6.55 13.84 12.53
N GLN A 154 -7.64 14.55 12.28
CA GLN A 154 -8.63 14.81 13.33
C GLN A 154 -9.23 13.55 13.96
N GLY A 155 -9.31 12.47 13.19
CA GLY A 155 -9.79 11.18 13.67
C GLY A 155 -8.89 10.48 14.67
N GLU A 156 -7.62 10.84 14.73
CA GLU A 156 -6.63 10.23 15.62
C GLU A 156 -6.44 10.95 16.94
N GLN A 157 -7.10 12.04 17.14
CA GLN A 157 -7.02 12.84 18.36
C GLN A 157 -7.87 12.28 19.51
N ARG A 158 -8.38 11.08 19.35
CA ARG A 158 -9.31 10.50 20.32
C ARG A 158 -8.84 9.17 20.88
#